data_249032e770fca379552b4e8ce38840a5
#
_entry.id   249032e770fca379552b4e8ce38840a5
#
_cell.length_a   1.000
_cell.length_b   1.000
_cell.length_c   1.000
_cell.angle_alpha   90.00
_cell.angle_beta   90.00
_cell.angle_gamma   90.00
#
_symmetry.space_group_name_H-M   'P 1'
#
loop_
_entity.id
_entity.type
_entity.pdbx_description
1 polymer ?
#
loop_
_entity_poly.entity_id
_entity_poly.type
_entity_poly.pdbx_seq_one_letter_code
_entity_poly.pdbx_strand_id
1 'polypeptide(L)'
;MKRRSFLKTVGGAVGVTAVSWTEMFGAEASRPILSHPSGLPRRVLGRTQAAISIIGFPGLALSRLSQDDSNAAVRKAYDLGCNYFDVAPAYGDAEVKMGPALTGLRDKVFLSCKTKMRDAKGAREELDRSLQRLKTDHFDLYQLHHIRTPAEVKQALGPGGAMETLLKAKEEGKVKWFGFSAHTTKGALELMQGFKFDTVMFPINFVEYFTIDFGKPILALAKEQGAVAIAIKPTSAGAWQPGAERKREWWYPSMETSEELSLALRFTLSLEPVITGIPPSFVDLFEKSVAAAKTYQPASEAEVAQLRDRAAKSLSLFKREEDAVATAMRGQPVGPFHPGSPHEGGHGMYA
;
A
#
# COMPACT_ATOMS: atom_id res chain seq x y z
N MET A 1 3.31 -27.39 27.70
CA MET A 1 1.92 -27.68 27.31
C MET A 1 1.80 -27.65 25.80
N LYS A 2 1.06 -28.58 25.22
CA LYS A 2 1.17 -29.15 23.86
C LYS A 2 0.92 -28.16 22.68
N ARG A 3 1.96 -27.97 21.86
CA ARG A 3 1.95 -27.25 20.55
C ARG A 3 1.53 -28.11 19.35
N ARG A 4 0.60 -29.05 19.49
CA ARG A 4 0.33 -30.07 18.45
C ARG A 4 -1.12 -30.22 18.00
N SER A 5 -1.99 -29.22 18.19
CA SER A 5 -3.42 -29.37 17.84
C SER A 5 -3.94 -28.41 16.75
N PHE A 6 -3.13 -27.50 16.17
CA PHE A 6 -3.63 -26.50 15.21
C PHE A 6 -3.51 -26.90 13.73
N LEU A 7 -2.83 -27.98 13.39
CA LEU A 7 -2.53 -28.36 12.00
C LEU A 7 -3.38 -29.49 11.41
N LYS A 8 -4.51 -29.85 12.02
CA LYS A 8 -5.35 -30.97 11.56
C LYS A 8 -6.73 -30.63 11.01
N THR A 9 -7.05 -29.36 10.73
CA THR A 9 -8.40 -28.96 10.22
C THR A 9 -8.34 -28.13 8.92
N VAL A 10 -7.40 -28.40 8.03
CA VAL A 10 -7.39 -27.85 6.66
C VAL A 10 -7.37 -29.01 5.67
N GLY A 11 -8.43 -29.78 5.69
CA GLY A 11 -8.68 -30.84 4.73
C GLY A 11 -10.18 -31.12 4.71
N GLY A 12 -10.97 -30.32 4.02
CA GLY A 12 -12.40 -30.57 3.88
C GLY A 12 -13.06 -29.54 2.98
N ALA A 13 -13.50 -29.97 1.82
CA ALA A 13 -14.51 -29.41 0.90
C ALA A 13 -14.54 -27.86 0.75
N VAL A 14 -14.18 -27.39 -0.44
CA VAL A 14 -14.47 -26.03 -0.93
C VAL A 14 -15.99 -25.86 -1.06
N GLY A 15 -16.65 -25.62 0.05
CA GLY A 15 -17.95 -25.00 0.07
C GLY A 15 -17.70 -23.49 -0.08
N VAL A 16 -18.23 -22.86 -1.11
CA VAL A 16 -18.32 -21.41 -1.21
C VAL A 16 -19.25 -20.94 -0.10
N THR A 17 -18.71 -20.74 1.10
CA THR A 17 -19.42 -20.06 2.18
C THR A 17 -19.51 -18.60 1.77
N ALA A 18 -20.71 -18.11 1.50
CA ALA A 18 -20.97 -16.69 1.35
C ALA A 18 -20.52 -16.00 2.64
N VAL A 19 -19.38 -15.30 2.56
CA VAL A 19 -18.90 -14.46 3.67
C VAL A 19 -19.99 -13.42 3.93
N SER A 20 -20.48 -13.33 5.17
CA SER A 20 -21.54 -12.39 5.50
C SER A 20 -21.07 -10.95 5.31
N TRP A 21 -21.99 -10.03 5.01
CA TRP A 21 -21.70 -8.59 4.90
C TRP A 21 -20.96 -8.07 6.15
N THR A 22 -21.43 -8.47 7.33
CA THR A 22 -20.82 -8.09 8.62
C THR A 22 -19.41 -8.65 8.84
N GLU A 23 -19.10 -9.82 8.29
CA GLU A 23 -17.74 -10.39 8.34
C GLU A 23 -16.79 -9.69 7.36
N MET A 24 -17.30 -9.24 6.21
CA MET A 24 -16.50 -8.58 5.18
C MET A 24 -16.17 -7.12 5.54
N PHE A 25 -17.14 -6.38 6.06
CA PHE A 25 -17.03 -4.94 6.30
C PHE A 25 -16.96 -4.54 7.77
N GLY A 26 -17.10 -5.49 8.69
CA GLY A 26 -17.15 -5.23 10.13
C GLY A 26 -18.44 -4.51 10.57
N ALA A 27 -18.62 -4.34 11.86
CA ALA A 27 -19.64 -3.43 12.35
C ALA A 27 -19.19 -1.99 12.08
N GLU A 28 -20.01 -1.21 11.44
CA GLU A 28 -19.79 0.19 11.03
C GLU A 28 -19.28 1.13 12.15
N ALA A 29 -19.31 0.64 13.38
CA ALA A 29 -18.99 1.40 14.60
C ALA A 29 -17.49 1.39 15.01
N SER A 30 -16.58 0.63 14.32
CA SER A 30 -15.25 0.38 14.89
C SER A 30 -14.18 1.41 14.52
N ARG A 31 -14.43 2.31 13.55
CA ARG A 31 -13.44 3.32 13.15
C ARG A 31 -14.04 4.69 12.93
N PRO A 32 -13.89 5.59 13.91
CA PRO A 32 -14.39 6.94 13.75
C PRO A 32 -13.71 7.63 12.57
N ILE A 33 -14.52 8.08 11.62
CA ILE A 33 -14.11 9.01 10.59
C ILE A 33 -14.07 10.39 11.23
N LEU A 34 -12.88 10.98 11.23
CA LEU A 34 -12.68 12.32 11.75
C LEU A 34 -12.94 13.33 10.62
N SER A 35 -13.82 14.28 10.88
CA SER A 35 -14.03 15.40 9.96
C SER A 35 -12.82 16.33 9.94
N HIS A 36 -12.56 16.94 8.78
CA HIS A 36 -11.52 17.95 8.61
C HIS A 36 -12.09 19.16 7.85
N PRO A 37 -11.67 20.41 8.14
CA PRO A 37 -12.20 21.62 7.49
C PRO A 37 -12.11 21.60 5.96
N SER A 38 -11.13 20.90 5.36
CA SER A 38 -11.05 20.72 3.91
C SER A 38 -12.16 19.85 3.31
N GLY A 39 -12.94 19.17 4.13
CA GLY A 39 -13.92 18.14 3.75
C GLY A 39 -13.31 16.76 3.48
N LEU A 40 -11.98 16.60 3.40
CA LEU A 40 -11.35 15.28 3.26
C LEU A 40 -11.31 14.56 4.61
N PRO A 41 -12.01 13.42 4.77
CA PRO A 41 -12.05 12.70 6.03
C PRO A 41 -10.68 12.15 6.45
N ARG A 42 -10.52 11.92 7.75
CA ARG A 42 -9.32 11.31 8.34
C ARG A 42 -9.67 10.06 9.15
N ARG A 43 -8.70 9.18 9.29
CA ARG A 43 -8.73 8.02 10.20
C ARG A 43 -7.47 7.98 11.04
N VAL A 44 -7.58 7.44 12.25
CA VAL A 44 -6.41 7.24 13.13
C VAL A 44 -5.57 6.08 12.58
N LEU A 45 -4.27 6.32 12.41
CA LEU A 45 -3.31 5.31 11.97
C LEU A 45 -2.95 4.38 13.13
N GLY A 46 -3.86 3.45 13.44
CA GLY A 46 -3.68 2.41 14.45
C GLY A 46 -3.17 2.96 15.80
N ARG A 47 -2.14 2.33 16.33
CA ARG A 47 -1.54 2.70 17.62
C ARG A 47 -0.69 3.97 17.58
N THR A 48 -0.47 4.57 16.40
CA THR A 48 0.32 5.80 16.28
C THR A 48 -0.42 7.04 16.77
N GLN A 49 -1.74 6.96 16.91
CA GLN A 49 -2.66 8.06 17.21
C GLN A 49 -2.65 9.21 16.17
N ALA A 50 -1.86 9.10 15.10
CA ALA A 50 -1.84 10.10 14.04
C ALA A 50 -3.14 10.04 13.21
N ALA A 51 -3.83 11.16 13.07
CA ALA A 51 -4.99 11.29 12.19
C ALA A 51 -4.52 11.61 10.76
N ILE A 52 -4.65 10.64 9.86
CA ILE A 52 -4.25 10.80 8.45
C ILE A 52 -5.46 10.80 7.52
N SER A 53 -5.34 11.49 6.38
CA SER A 53 -6.37 11.53 5.34
C SER A 53 -6.63 10.14 4.77
N ILE A 54 -7.90 9.84 4.45
CA ILE A 54 -8.27 8.54 3.86
C ILE A 54 -7.79 8.35 2.42
N ILE A 55 -7.22 9.41 1.81
CA ILE A 55 -6.46 9.36 0.55
C ILE A 55 -5.06 9.88 0.82
N GLY A 56 -4.04 9.09 0.44
CA GLY A 56 -2.63 9.47 0.52
C GLY A 56 -2.10 9.99 -0.82
N PHE A 57 -1.13 10.91 -0.77
CA PHE A 57 -0.47 11.43 -1.96
C PHE A 57 0.53 10.41 -2.53
N PRO A 58 0.39 10.00 -3.81
CA PRO A 58 1.28 9.03 -4.46
C PRO A 58 2.58 9.73 -4.92
N GLY A 59 3.62 9.76 -4.09
CA GLY A 59 4.87 10.46 -4.38
C GLY A 59 5.56 10.04 -5.68
N LEU A 60 5.35 8.80 -6.16
CA LEU A 60 5.83 8.38 -7.47
C LEU A 60 5.30 9.29 -8.62
N ALA A 61 4.17 9.98 -8.44
CA ALA A 61 3.66 10.93 -9.44
C ALA A 61 4.67 12.04 -9.76
N LEU A 62 5.48 12.44 -8.77
CA LEU A 62 6.46 13.52 -8.93
C LEU A 62 7.59 13.17 -9.91
N SER A 63 7.89 11.89 -10.11
CA SER A 63 8.93 11.48 -11.08
C SER A 63 8.62 11.89 -12.53
N ARG A 64 7.36 12.20 -12.84
CA ARG A 64 6.89 12.63 -14.17
C ARG A 64 6.74 14.13 -14.32
N LEU A 65 7.00 14.90 -13.27
CA LEU A 65 6.76 16.33 -13.21
C LEU A 65 8.08 17.12 -13.19
N SER A 66 8.03 18.37 -13.57
CA SER A 66 9.09 19.33 -13.25
C SER A 66 9.15 19.59 -11.74
N GLN A 67 10.19 20.28 -11.25
CA GLN A 67 10.25 20.69 -9.84
C GLN A 67 9.10 21.66 -9.49
N ASP A 68 8.79 22.62 -10.36
CA ASP A 68 7.74 23.61 -10.12
C ASP A 68 6.35 22.96 -10.10
N ASP A 69 6.08 22.05 -11.03
CA ASP A 69 4.83 21.27 -11.01
C ASP A 69 4.73 20.37 -9.78
N SER A 70 5.86 19.81 -9.33
CA SER A 70 5.91 19.02 -8.10
C SER A 70 5.60 19.86 -6.87
N ASN A 71 6.16 21.08 -6.79
CA ASN A 71 5.85 22.04 -5.72
C ASN A 71 4.35 22.40 -5.72
N ALA A 72 3.78 22.67 -6.89
CA ALA A 72 2.36 22.98 -7.04
C ALA A 72 1.48 21.79 -6.66
N ALA A 73 1.81 20.58 -7.13
CA ALA A 73 1.05 19.36 -6.83
C ALA A 73 1.04 19.02 -5.33
N VAL A 74 2.18 19.10 -4.65
CA VAL A 74 2.31 18.86 -3.21
C VAL A 74 1.54 19.92 -2.41
N ARG A 75 1.67 21.20 -2.78
CA ARG A 75 0.92 22.29 -2.13
C ARG A 75 -0.59 22.07 -2.30
N LYS A 76 -1.04 21.81 -3.52
CA LYS A 76 -2.46 21.55 -3.81
C LYS A 76 -2.99 20.35 -3.04
N ALA A 77 -2.22 19.27 -2.96
CA ALA A 77 -2.60 18.09 -2.18
C ALA A 77 -2.83 18.43 -0.70
N TYR A 78 -1.93 19.21 -0.11
CA TYR A 78 -2.06 19.66 1.27
C TYR A 78 -3.28 20.56 1.44
N ASP A 79 -3.50 21.53 0.56
CA ASP A 79 -4.64 22.46 0.62
C ASP A 79 -5.99 21.74 0.42
N LEU A 80 -6.00 20.64 -0.32
CA LEU A 80 -7.15 19.73 -0.45
C LEU A 80 -7.40 18.88 0.82
N GLY A 81 -6.50 18.93 1.81
CA GLY A 81 -6.61 18.24 3.11
C GLY A 81 -5.80 16.95 3.23
N CYS A 82 -5.08 16.55 2.18
CA CYS A 82 -4.19 15.42 2.25
C CYS A 82 -3.00 15.73 3.17
N ASN A 83 -2.77 14.86 4.16
CA ASN A 83 -1.62 14.97 5.05
C ASN A 83 -0.77 13.70 5.11
N TYR A 84 -1.10 12.66 4.35
CA TYR A 84 -0.27 11.46 4.22
C TYR A 84 0.46 11.49 2.87
N PHE A 85 1.77 11.61 2.92
CA PHE A 85 2.64 11.65 1.74
C PHE A 85 3.52 10.41 1.71
N ASP A 86 3.46 9.66 0.61
CA ASP A 86 4.17 8.40 0.43
C ASP A 86 5.22 8.50 -0.66
N VAL A 87 6.46 8.19 -0.34
CA VAL A 87 7.58 8.23 -1.27
C VAL A 87 8.53 7.05 -1.06
N ALA A 88 9.45 6.82 -1.97
CA ALA A 88 10.48 5.80 -1.84
C ALA A 88 11.72 6.13 -2.71
N PRO A 89 12.93 5.68 -2.35
CA PRO A 89 14.12 5.77 -3.18
C PRO A 89 13.96 5.15 -4.58
N ALA A 90 13.12 4.11 -4.68
CA ALA A 90 12.83 3.42 -5.94
C ALA A 90 11.93 4.20 -6.89
N TYR A 91 11.48 5.42 -6.53
CA TYR A 91 10.56 6.23 -7.34
C TYR A 91 11.30 7.29 -8.17
N GLY A 92 12.41 6.93 -8.79
CA GLY A 92 13.22 7.84 -9.59
C GLY A 92 13.74 9.03 -8.78
N ASP A 93 13.45 10.23 -9.25
CA ASP A 93 13.84 11.49 -8.59
C ASP A 93 12.76 12.07 -7.66
N ALA A 94 11.70 11.31 -7.37
CA ALA A 94 10.56 11.77 -6.56
C ALA A 94 10.97 12.30 -5.18
N GLU A 95 11.97 11.69 -4.51
CA GLU A 95 12.47 12.19 -3.22
C GLU A 95 13.12 13.58 -3.35
N VAL A 96 13.92 13.77 -4.41
CA VAL A 96 14.62 15.03 -4.68
C VAL A 96 13.62 16.14 -4.96
N LYS A 97 12.51 15.84 -5.60
CA LYS A 97 11.42 16.80 -5.90
C LYS A 97 10.51 17.04 -4.69
N MET A 98 10.21 16.00 -3.91
CA MET A 98 9.34 16.12 -2.75
C MET A 98 9.98 16.92 -1.61
N GLY A 99 11.30 16.80 -1.41
CA GLY A 99 12.01 17.51 -0.35
C GLY A 99 11.78 19.03 -0.40
N PRO A 100 12.12 19.72 -1.49
CA PRO A 100 11.81 21.16 -1.66
C PRO A 100 10.31 21.45 -1.60
N ALA A 101 9.46 20.60 -2.17
CA ALA A 101 8.01 20.80 -2.20
C ALA A 101 7.37 20.77 -0.80
N LEU A 102 7.97 20.08 0.16
CA LEU A 102 7.52 20.04 1.57
C LEU A 102 8.04 21.20 2.43
N THR A 103 8.80 22.13 1.87
CA THR A 103 9.29 23.30 2.63
C THR A 103 8.12 24.09 3.25
N GLY A 104 8.15 24.26 4.58
CA GLY A 104 7.08 24.89 5.36
C GLY A 104 5.83 24.03 5.57
N LEU A 105 5.85 22.78 5.10
CA LEU A 105 4.78 21.80 5.30
C LEU A 105 5.22 20.58 6.10
N ARG A 106 6.54 20.29 6.22
CA ARG A 106 7.05 19.02 6.78
C ARG A 106 6.41 18.66 8.11
N ASP A 107 6.28 19.58 9.05
CA ASP A 107 5.70 19.36 10.38
C ASP A 107 4.17 19.24 10.40
N LYS A 108 3.53 19.51 9.26
CA LYS A 108 2.07 19.47 9.09
C LYS A 108 1.59 18.22 8.40
N VAL A 109 2.52 17.39 7.93
CA VAL A 109 2.23 16.19 7.16
C VAL A 109 2.82 14.95 7.82
N PHE A 110 2.22 13.81 7.54
CA PHE A 110 2.73 12.49 7.88
C PHE A 110 3.53 11.95 6.68
N LEU A 111 4.85 11.94 6.79
CA LEU A 111 5.75 11.54 5.71
C LEU A 111 6.16 10.08 5.88
N SER A 112 5.82 9.27 4.89
CA SER A 112 6.18 7.86 4.78
C SER A 112 7.26 7.65 3.72
N CYS A 113 8.35 6.98 4.09
CA CYS A 113 9.38 6.55 3.16
C CYS A 113 9.70 5.06 3.33
N LYS A 114 10.60 4.52 2.50
CA LYS A 114 10.82 3.07 2.41
C LYS A 114 12.28 2.72 2.11
N THR A 115 12.64 1.45 2.33
CA THR A 115 13.92 0.89 1.85
C THR A 115 13.71 -0.44 1.12
N LYS A 116 14.37 -0.61 -0.03
CA LYS A 116 14.46 -1.90 -0.73
C LYS A 116 15.59 -2.78 -0.23
N MET A 117 16.48 -2.25 0.59
CA MET A 117 17.59 -3.01 1.13
C MET A 117 17.11 -4.05 2.15
N ARG A 118 17.76 -5.21 2.15
CA ARG A 118 17.44 -6.29 3.08
C ARG A 118 18.50 -6.47 4.15
N ASP A 119 19.69 -5.91 3.96
CA ASP A 119 20.79 -5.88 4.93
C ASP A 119 20.85 -4.54 5.68
N ALA A 120 21.46 -4.56 6.86
CA ALA A 120 21.52 -3.39 7.74
C ALA A 120 22.32 -2.24 7.15
N LYS A 121 23.44 -2.53 6.46
CA LYS A 121 24.30 -1.49 5.88
C LYS A 121 23.57 -0.75 4.76
N GLY A 122 23.04 -1.48 3.79
CA GLY A 122 22.30 -0.89 2.68
C GLY A 122 21.07 -0.12 3.14
N ALA A 123 20.31 -0.64 4.12
CA ALA A 123 19.18 0.05 4.70
C ALA A 123 19.58 1.37 5.40
N ARG A 124 20.76 1.41 6.05
CA ARG A 124 21.26 2.63 6.66
C ARG A 124 21.67 3.69 5.64
N GLU A 125 22.40 3.28 4.63
CA GLU A 125 22.83 4.17 3.54
C GLU A 125 21.61 4.75 2.80
N GLU A 126 20.58 3.92 2.56
CA GLU A 126 19.36 4.37 1.90
C GLU A 126 18.54 5.31 2.78
N LEU A 127 18.39 5.03 4.07
CA LEU A 127 17.71 5.90 5.04
C LEU A 127 18.36 7.29 5.12
N ASP A 128 19.67 7.34 5.32
CA ASP A 128 20.40 8.61 5.50
C ASP A 128 20.35 9.43 4.20
N ARG A 129 20.46 8.80 3.02
CA ARG A 129 20.29 9.43 1.73
C ARG A 129 18.87 9.98 1.52
N SER A 130 17.84 9.23 1.93
CA SER A 130 16.45 9.65 1.82
C SER A 130 16.15 10.85 2.72
N LEU A 131 16.66 10.87 3.96
CA LEU A 131 16.55 12.03 4.86
C LEU A 131 17.16 13.29 4.22
N GLN A 132 18.35 13.15 3.61
CA GLN A 132 19.02 14.25 2.92
C GLN A 132 18.21 14.76 1.72
N ARG A 133 17.73 13.86 0.84
CA ARG A 133 16.95 14.23 -0.36
C ARG A 133 15.63 14.89 -0.02
N LEU A 134 14.96 14.38 1.01
CA LEU A 134 13.67 14.89 1.49
C LEU A 134 13.80 16.10 2.42
N LYS A 135 15.05 16.53 2.71
CA LYS A 135 15.35 17.68 3.57
C LYS A 135 14.63 17.62 4.92
N THR A 136 14.66 16.47 5.57
CA THR A 136 14.04 16.20 6.87
C THR A 136 14.97 15.44 7.77
N ASP A 137 14.81 15.57 9.07
CA ASP A 137 15.56 14.84 10.10
C ASP A 137 14.90 13.52 10.50
N HIS A 138 13.62 13.32 10.15
CA HIS A 138 12.91 12.10 10.49
C HIS A 138 11.81 11.72 9.49
N PHE A 139 11.41 10.45 9.53
CA PHE A 139 10.19 9.92 8.92
C PHE A 139 9.15 9.57 9.98
N ASP A 140 7.90 9.87 9.71
CA ASP A 140 6.80 9.42 10.58
C ASP A 140 6.59 7.91 10.43
N LEU A 141 6.72 7.37 9.21
CA LEU A 141 6.68 5.94 8.93
C LEU A 141 7.83 5.55 8.00
N TYR A 142 8.60 4.52 8.39
CA TYR A 142 9.60 3.95 7.51
C TYR A 142 9.33 2.47 7.28
N GLN A 143 9.39 2.02 6.02
CA GLN A 143 8.85 0.73 5.61
C GLN A 143 9.91 -0.14 4.90
N LEU A 144 9.89 -1.45 5.18
CA LEU A 144 10.51 -2.43 4.27
C LEU A 144 9.70 -2.45 2.97
N HIS A 145 10.37 -2.20 1.83
CA HIS A 145 9.70 -1.97 0.55
C HIS A 145 9.64 -3.23 -0.30
N HIS A 146 8.43 -3.56 -0.81
CA HIS A 146 8.26 -4.56 -1.86
C HIS A 146 8.77 -5.96 -1.47
N ILE A 147 8.37 -6.43 -0.29
CA ILE A 147 8.64 -7.81 0.14
C ILE A 147 7.84 -8.79 -0.72
N ARG A 148 8.50 -9.84 -1.23
CA ARG A 148 7.87 -10.85 -2.09
C ARG A 148 8.06 -12.28 -1.60
N THR A 149 9.25 -12.59 -1.10
CA THR A 149 9.66 -13.96 -0.85
C THR A 149 10.04 -14.22 0.61
N PRO A 150 9.89 -15.48 1.09
CA PRO A 150 10.38 -15.89 2.40
C PRO A 150 11.88 -15.63 2.62
N ALA A 151 12.68 -15.73 1.55
CA ALA A 151 14.11 -15.46 1.62
C ALA A 151 14.40 -13.99 1.95
N GLU A 152 13.65 -13.06 1.33
CA GLU A 152 13.76 -11.63 1.66
C GLU A 152 13.32 -11.34 3.10
N VAL A 153 12.27 -12.00 3.59
CA VAL A 153 11.83 -11.88 4.99
C VAL A 153 12.92 -12.35 5.94
N LYS A 154 13.49 -13.55 5.69
CA LYS A 154 14.58 -14.11 6.51
C LYS A 154 15.79 -13.18 6.54
N GLN A 155 16.17 -12.59 5.40
CA GLN A 155 17.28 -11.66 5.33
C GLN A 155 16.97 -10.37 6.08
N ALA A 156 15.81 -9.76 5.86
CA ALA A 156 15.45 -8.46 6.44
C ALA A 156 15.27 -8.51 7.97
N LEU A 157 14.77 -9.62 8.52
CA LEU A 157 14.53 -9.81 9.95
C LEU A 157 15.66 -10.55 10.68
N GLY A 158 16.58 -11.20 9.95
CA GLY A 158 17.69 -11.96 10.51
C GLY A 158 18.85 -11.08 10.99
N PRO A 159 19.90 -11.70 11.57
CA PRO A 159 21.11 -11.00 11.98
C PRO A 159 21.75 -10.24 10.81
N GLY A 160 22.12 -8.97 11.03
CA GLY A 160 22.63 -8.06 9.99
C GLY A 160 21.55 -7.63 8.98
N GLY A 161 20.29 -7.86 9.26
CA GLY A 161 19.17 -7.50 8.41
C GLY A 161 18.73 -6.04 8.53
N ALA A 162 17.94 -5.59 7.55
CA ALA A 162 17.49 -4.20 7.48
C ALA A 162 16.72 -3.76 8.73
N MET A 163 16.03 -4.70 9.42
CA MET A 163 15.23 -4.35 10.60
C MET A 163 16.10 -3.87 11.77
N GLU A 164 17.36 -4.31 11.89
CA GLU A 164 18.31 -3.78 12.89
C GLU A 164 18.53 -2.29 12.68
N THR A 165 18.71 -1.85 11.42
CA THR A 165 18.84 -0.42 11.10
C THR A 165 17.57 0.35 11.43
N LEU A 166 16.39 -0.20 11.14
CA LEU A 166 15.11 0.48 11.43
C LEU A 166 14.96 0.68 12.95
N LEU A 167 15.25 -0.34 13.74
CA LEU A 167 15.19 -0.27 15.21
C LEU A 167 16.14 0.80 15.75
N LYS A 168 17.40 0.80 15.29
CA LYS A 168 18.39 1.81 15.67
C LYS A 168 17.97 3.21 15.23
N ALA A 169 17.44 3.37 14.04
CA ALA A 169 16.94 4.65 13.55
C ALA A 169 15.78 5.21 14.40
N LYS A 170 14.96 4.33 14.98
CA LYS A 170 13.92 4.73 15.95
C LYS A 170 14.53 5.24 17.25
N GLU A 171 15.54 4.57 17.78
CA GLU A 171 16.28 5.04 18.98
C GLU A 171 16.97 6.40 18.72
N GLU A 172 17.43 6.63 17.49
CA GLU A 172 18.04 7.90 17.06
C GLU A 172 16.98 9.00 16.76
N GLY A 173 15.67 8.70 16.86
CA GLY A 173 14.60 9.64 16.53
C GLY A 173 14.36 9.87 15.03
N LYS A 174 15.08 9.17 14.16
CA LYS A 174 14.96 9.30 12.70
C LYS A 174 13.72 8.61 12.10
N VAL A 175 13.14 7.67 12.84
CA VAL A 175 11.94 6.91 12.44
C VAL A 175 11.00 6.78 13.62
N LYS A 176 9.74 7.16 13.45
CA LYS A 176 8.75 7.05 14.55
C LYS A 176 8.05 5.68 14.54
N TRP A 177 7.57 5.22 13.38
CA TRP A 177 6.77 4.02 13.22
C TRP A 177 7.30 3.11 12.11
N PHE A 178 7.00 1.81 12.22
CA PHE A 178 7.46 0.81 11.27
C PHE A 178 6.30 0.24 10.45
N GLY A 179 6.59 0.05 9.17
CA GLY A 179 5.69 -0.66 8.27
C GLY A 179 6.45 -1.50 7.26
N PHE A 180 5.71 -2.09 6.38
CA PHE A 180 6.25 -2.73 5.19
C PHE A 180 5.27 -2.65 4.04
N SER A 181 5.76 -2.79 2.82
CA SER A 181 4.94 -3.09 1.65
C SER A 181 5.28 -4.47 1.09
N ALA A 182 4.26 -5.19 0.63
CA ALA A 182 4.43 -6.49 0.03
C ALA A 182 3.53 -6.65 -1.20
N HIS A 183 3.93 -7.54 -2.10
CA HIS A 183 3.17 -7.87 -3.30
C HIS A 183 2.82 -9.36 -3.38
N THR A 184 3.13 -10.13 -2.36
CA THR A 184 2.71 -11.53 -2.22
C THR A 184 2.11 -11.78 -0.85
N THR A 185 1.10 -12.61 -0.82
CA THR A 185 0.43 -13.01 0.44
C THR A 185 1.42 -13.69 1.38
N LYS A 186 2.23 -14.61 0.86
CA LYS A 186 3.17 -15.37 1.68
C LYS A 186 4.24 -14.49 2.30
N GLY A 187 4.89 -13.61 1.52
CA GLY A 187 5.89 -12.69 2.04
C GLY A 187 5.33 -11.76 3.11
N ALA A 188 4.11 -11.25 2.89
CA ALA A 188 3.44 -10.40 3.87
C ALA A 188 3.14 -11.12 5.18
N LEU A 189 2.54 -12.32 5.12
CA LEU A 189 2.18 -13.08 6.32
C LEU A 189 3.40 -13.51 7.13
N GLU A 190 4.46 -14.02 6.47
CA GLU A 190 5.71 -14.37 7.15
C GLU A 190 6.37 -13.16 7.83
N LEU A 191 6.36 -12.00 7.16
CA LEU A 191 6.92 -10.78 7.75
C LEU A 191 6.12 -10.35 8.99
N MET A 192 4.79 -10.38 8.92
CA MET A 192 3.91 -10.06 10.05
C MET A 192 4.04 -11.06 11.22
N GLN A 193 4.31 -12.32 10.92
CA GLN A 193 4.57 -13.34 11.96
C GLN A 193 5.94 -13.14 12.62
N GLY A 194 6.93 -12.61 11.88
CA GLY A 194 8.29 -12.40 12.37
C GLY A 194 8.48 -11.09 13.15
N PHE A 195 7.67 -10.07 12.87
CA PHE A 195 7.77 -8.77 13.54
C PHE A 195 6.42 -8.08 13.63
N LYS A 196 6.18 -7.36 14.73
CA LYS A 196 4.93 -6.62 14.96
C LYS A 196 4.99 -5.20 14.37
N PHE A 197 4.63 -5.06 13.10
CA PHE A 197 4.57 -3.77 12.41
C PHE A 197 3.37 -2.93 12.83
N ASP A 198 3.49 -1.61 12.65
CA ASP A 198 2.39 -0.64 12.88
C ASP A 198 1.45 -0.58 11.67
N THR A 199 2.01 -0.72 10.47
CA THR A 199 1.26 -0.68 9.21
C THR A 199 1.68 -1.79 8.25
N VAL A 200 0.72 -2.24 7.45
CA VAL A 200 0.96 -3.05 6.25
C VAL A 200 0.46 -2.30 5.03
N MET A 201 1.34 -2.08 4.05
CA MET A 201 0.97 -1.53 2.75
C MET A 201 0.84 -2.66 1.74
N PHE A 202 -0.35 -2.85 1.19
CA PHE A 202 -0.66 -3.98 0.33
C PHE A 202 -1.61 -3.60 -0.80
N PRO A 203 -1.54 -4.25 -1.99
CA PRO A 203 -2.53 -4.04 -3.04
C PRO A 203 -3.90 -4.55 -2.61
N ILE A 204 -4.83 -3.64 -2.41
CA ILE A 204 -6.21 -3.94 -2.04
C ILE A 204 -7.14 -3.27 -3.04
N ASN A 205 -7.80 -4.06 -3.86
CA ASN A 205 -8.83 -3.64 -4.81
C ASN A 205 -9.83 -4.77 -5.03
N PHE A 206 -10.96 -4.45 -5.62
CA PHE A 206 -12.07 -5.38 -5.79
C PHE A 206 -11.72 -6.59 -6.68
N VAL A 207 -10.88 -6.42 -7.71
CA VAL A 207 -10.52 -7.53 -8.61
C VAL A 207 -9.74 -8.58 -7.84
N GLU A 208 -8.62 -8.20 -7.22
CA GLU A 208 -7.75 -9.13 -6.50
C GLU A 208 -8.47 -9.75 -5.29
N TYR A 209 -9.30 -8.94 -4.61
CA TYR A 209 -10.05 -9.37 -3.43
C TYR A 209 -11.07 -10.46 -3.74
N PHE A 210 -11.76 -10.37 -4.91
CA PHE A 210 -12.81 -11.33 -5.28
C PHE A 210 -12.31 -12.47 -6.16
N THR A 211 -11.20 -12.32 -6.89
CA THR A 211 -10.73 -13.36 -7.83
C THR A 211 -9.78 -14.36 -7.19
N ILE A 212 -8.89 -13.92 -6.31
CA ILE A 212 -7.84 -14.77 -5.72
C ILE A 212 -7.71 -14.61 -4.20
N ASP A 213 -8.70 -14.01 -3.53
CA ASP A 213 -8.71 -13.72 -2.09
C ASP A 213 -7.49 -12.88 -1.62
N PHE A 214 -6.85 -12.19 -2.55
CA PHE A 214 -5.63 -11.43 -2.30
C PHE A 214 -5.92 -10.27 -1.35
N GLY A 215 -5.13 -10.17 -0.28
CA GLY A 215 -5.34 -9.20 0.78
C GLY A 215 -6.21 -9.67 1.95
N LYS A 216 -7.16 -10.58 1.76
CA LYS A 216 -8.04 -11.03 2.85
C LYS A 216 -7.28 -11.57 4.06
N PRO A 217 -6.36 -12.54 3.93
CA PRO A 217 -5.62 -13.07 5.09
C PRO A 217 -4.72 -12.02 5.73
N ILE A 218 -4.21 -11.07 4.95
CA ILE A 218 -3.36 -9.99 5.45
C ILE A 218 -4.19 -8.99 6.28
N LEU A 219 -5.37 -8.61 5.80
CA LEU A 219 -6.28 -7.74 6.54
C LEU A 219 -6.73 -8.40 7.85
N ALA A 220 -7.04 -9.69 7.82
CA ALA A 220 -7.41 -10.44 9.01
C ALA A 220 -6.28 -10.46 10.07
N LEU A 221 -5.05 -10.79 9.65
CA LEU A 221 -3.90 -10.80 10.55
C LEU A 221 -3.53 -9.39 11.04
N ALA A 222 -3.64 -8.36 10.19
CA ALA A 222 -3.42 -6.97 10.59
C ALA A 222 -4.39 -6.54 11.69
N LYS A 223 -5.68 -6.88 11.53
CA LYS A 223 -6.70 -6.60 12.54
C LYS A 223 -6.40 -7.33 13.87
N GLU A 224 -6.03 -8.60 13.82
CA GLU A 224 -5.64 -9.40 14.99
C GLU A 224 -4.44 -8.79 15.72
N GLN A 225 -3.43 -8.33 14.99
CA GLN A 225 -2.21 -7.75 15.56
C GLN A 225 -2.34 -6.28 15.96
N GLY A 226 -3.49 -5.64 15.69
CA GLY A 226 -3.70 -4.21 15.92
C GLY A 226 -2.89 -3.32 14.98
N ALA A 227 -2.41 -3.86 13.85
CA ALA A 227 -1.86 -3.11 12.75
C ALA A 227 -2.98 -2.55 11.84
N VAL A 228 -2.65 -1.58 11.01
CA VAL A 228 -3.59 -1.03 10.03
C VAL A 228 -3.08 -1.20 8.60
N ALA A 229 -3.99 -1.24 7.64
CA ALA A 229 -3.65 -1.41 6.23
C ALA A 229 -3.67 -0.07 5.47
N ILE A 230 -2.65 0.13 4.65
CA ILE A 230 -2.54 1.19 3.66
C ILE A 230 -2.78 0.51 2.30
N ALA A 231 -3.91 0.80 1.67
CA ALA A 231 -4.26 0.18 0.40
C ALA A 231 -3.55 0.88 -0.75
N ILE A 232 -2.69 0.17 -1.47
CA ILE A 232 -2.19 0.62 -2.77
C ILE A 232 -3.00 0.01 -3.89
N LYS A 233 -3.06 0.71 -5.06
CA LYS A 233 -3.86 0.30 -6.22
C LYS A 233 -5.37 0.14 -5.94
N PRO A 234 -5.98 1.00 -5.09
CA PRO A 234 -7.38 0.83 -4.66
C PRO A 234 -8.38 0.91 -5.82
N THR A 235 -8.01 1.55 -6.93
CA THR A 235 -8.83 1.72 -8.13
C THR A 235 -8.39 0.84 -9.30
N SER A 236 -7.53 -0.15 -9.06
CA SER A 236 -7.11 -1.09 -10.12
C SER A 236 -8.30 -1.89 -10.63
N ALA A 237 -8.37 -2.04 -11.96
CA ALA A 237 -9.33 -2.89 -12.66
C ALA A 237 -8.70 -4.25 -13.06
N GLY A 238 -7.62 -4.66 -12.36
CA GLY A 238 -6.92 -5.92 -12.58
C GLY A 238 -5.74 -5.78 -13.55
N ALA A 239 -5.51 -6.78 -14.40
CA ALA A 239 -4.47 -6.75 -15.43
C ALA A 239 -5.03 -6.27 -16.78
N TRP A 240 -4.15 -5.76 -17.63
CA TRP A 240 -4.52 -5.43 -19.01
C TRP A 240 -4.99 -6.67 -19.77
N GLN A 241 -6.12 -6.57 -20.45
CA GLN A 241 -6.57 -7.59 -21.39
C GLN A 241 -5.62 -7.59 -22.61
N PRO A 242 -5.37 -8.76 -23.21
CA PRO A 242 -4.58 -8.84 -24.43
C PRO A 242 -5.15 -7.93 -25.52
N GLY A 243 -4.30 -7.08 -26.13
CA GLY A 243 -4.70 -6.15 -27.19
C GLY A 243 -5.49 -4.91 -26.72
N ALA A 244 -5.70 -4.73 -25.43
CA ALA A 244 -6.40 -3.54 -24.94
C ALA A 244 -5.60 -2.25 -25.20
N GLU A 245 -6.30 -1.21 -25.67
CA GLU A 245 -5.73 0.14 -25.79
C GLU A 245 -5.47 0.74 -24.42
N ARG A 246 -4.27 1.26 -24.19
CA ARG A 246 -3.88 1.87 -22.93
C ARG A 246 -4.10 3.38 -23.00
N LYS A 247 -5.08 3.87 -22.26
CA LYS A 247 -5.33 5.31 -22.13
C LYS A 247 -4.18 6.06 -21.44
N ARG A 248 -3.39 5.34 -20.63
CA ARG A 248 -2.21 5.86 -19.94
C ARG A 248 -1.07 4.85 -20.05
N GLU A 249 0.14 5.35 -20.08
CA GLU A 249 1.34 4.53 -19.92
C GLU A 249 1.46 4.12 -18.44
N TRP A 250 0.72 3.06 -18.09
CA TRP A 250 0.68 2.48 -16.75
C TRP A 250 0.57 0.96 -16.84
N TRP A 251 1.14 0.26 -15.89
CA TRP A 251 1.26 -1.19 -15.93
C TRP A 251 -0.02 -1.98 -15.59
N TYR A 252 -1.07 -1.31 -15.14
CA TYR A 252 -2.40 -1.88 -14.94
C TYR A 252 -3.50 -0.89 -15.30
N PRO A 253 -4.69 -1.36 -15.74
CA PRO A 253 -5.84 -0.49 -15.96
C PRO A 253 -6.43 0.00 -14.63
N SER A 254 -6.88 1.24 -14.60
CA SER A 254 -7.52 1.85 -13.45
C SER A 254 -8.95 2.29 -13.79
N MET A 255 -9.80 2.32 -12.76
CA MET A 255 -11.07 3.02 -12.82
C MET A 255 -10.81 4.52 -12.88
N GLU A 256 -11.23 5.22 -13.94
CA GLU A 256 -10.85 6.62 -14.17
C GLU A 256 -12.03 7.58 -14.29
N THR A 257 -13.26 7.09 -14.57
CA THR A 257 -14.44 7.94 -14.45
C THR A 257 -14.73 8.24 -12.97
N SER A 258 -15.36 9.36 -12.68
CA SER A 258 -15.61 9.77 -11.29
C SER A 258 -16.45 8.75 -10.53
N GLU A 259 -17.44 8.16 -11.21
CA GLU A 259 -18.36 7.18 -10.63
C GLU A 259 -17.64 5.86 -10.33
N GLU A 260 -16.92 5.31 -11.32
CA GLU A 260 -16.19 4.04 -11.16
C GLU A 260 -15.08 4.15 -10.13
N LEU A 261 -14.31 5.26 -10.18
CA LEU A 261 -13.24 5.53 -9.24
C LEU A 261 -13.79 5.66 -7.81
N SER A 262 -14.90 6.40 -7.63
CA SER A 262 -15.57 6.53 -6.34
C SER A 262 -16.03 5.18 -5.81
N LEU A 263 -16.64 4.35 -6.64
CA LEU A 263 -17.13 3.03 -6.28
C LEU A 263 -15.98 2.11 -5.83
N ALA A 264 -14.88 2.05 -6.59
CA ALA A 264 -13.72 1.25 -6.25
C ALA A 264 -13.03 1.72 -4.95
N LEU A 265 -12.93 3.04 -4.74
CA LEU A 265 -12.38 3.60 -3.50
C LEU A 265 -13.26 3.30 -2.29
N ARG A 266 -14.57 3.48 -2.43
CA ARG A 266 -15.54 3.20 -1.36
C ARG A 266 -15.47 1.74 -0.94
N PHE A 267 -15.40 0.80 -1.89
CA PHE A 267 -15.18 -0.60 -1.59
C PHE A 267 -13.90 -0.81 -0.78
N THR A 268 -12.76 -0.35 -1.29
CA THR A 268 -11.46 -0.57 -0.64
C THR A 268 -11.40 0.06 0.76
N LEU A 269 -11.89 1.29 0.90
CA LEU A 269 -11.89 2.01 2.18
C LEU A 269 -12.95 1.47 3.18
N SER A 270 -13.90 0.64 2.73
CA SER A 270 -14.85 -0.03 3.62
C SER A 270 -14.25 -1.28 4.27
N LEU A 271 -13.18 -1.85 3.72
CA LEU A 271 -12.54 -3.05 4.26
C LEU A 271 -11.74 -2.73 5.53
N GLU A 272 -11.99 -3.44 6.62
CA GLU A 272 -11.15 -3.34 7.82
C GLU A 272 -9.88 -4.21 7.67
N PRO A 273 -8.72 -3.73 8.14
CA PRO A 273 -8.36 -2.48 8.80
C PRO A 273 -7.78 -1.41 7.85
N VAL A 274 -8.32 -1.21 6.66
CA VAL A 274 -7.85 -0.16 5.72
C VAL A 274 -8.15 1.23 6.27
N ILE A 275 -7.12 2.08 6.34
CA ILE A 275 -7.26 3.46 6.84
C ILE A 275 -7.06 4.52 5.77
N THR A 276 -6.28 4.23 4.75
CA THR A 276 -6.02 5.16 3.64
C THR A 276 -5.79 4.37 2.35
N GLY A 277 -6.15 4.97 1.23
CA GLY A 277 -5.86 4.48 -0.12
C GLY A 277 -4.88 5.39 -0.85
N ILE A 278 -3.89 4.81 -1.52
CA ILE A 278 -2.96 5.53 -2.40
C ILE A 278 -3.37 5.24 -3.84
N PRO A 279 -3.93 6.23 -4.56
CA PRO A 279 -4.37 6.06 -5.94
C PRO A 279 -3.20 5.86 -6.91
N PRO A 280 -3.45 5.52 -8.20
CA PRO A 280 -2.42 5.49 -9.22
C PRO A 280 -1.66 6.81 -9.30
N SER A 281 -0.36 6.73 -9.64
CA SER A 281 0.57 7.85 -9.53
C SER A 281 0.42 8.87 -10.68
N PHE A 282 -0.76 9.49 -10.75
CA PHE A 282 -1.12 10.61 -11.62
C PHE A 282 -1.86 11.65 -10.79
N VAL A 283 -1.49 12.92 -10.96
CA VAL A 283 -2.04 14.02 -10.16
C VAL A 283 -3.55 14.17 -10.37
N ASP A 284 -4.03 14.04 -11.60
CA ASP A 284 -5.46 14.12 -11.91
C ASP A 284 -6.27 12.99 -11.26
N LEU A 285 -5.73 11.76 -11.22
CA LEU A 285 -6.38 10.64 -10.54
C LEU A 285 -6.34 10.79 -9.01
N PHE A 286 -5.27 11.38 -8.47
CA PHE A 286 -5.23 11.75 -7.07
C PHE A 286 -6.32 12.78 -6.74
N GLU A 287 -6.44 13.86 -7.53
CA GLU A 287 -7.45 14.90 -7.33
C GLU A 287 -8.89 14.35 -7.41
N LYS A 288 -9.16 13.49 -8.40
CA LYS A 288 -10.45 12.77 -8.50
C LYS A 288 -10.71 11.89 -7.28
N SER A 289 -9.66 11.21 -6.78
CA SER A 289 -9.76 10.37 -5.58
C SER A 289 -10.07 11.19 -4.33
N VAL A 290 -9.46 12.36 -4.19
CA VAL A 290 -9.77 13.29 -3.10
C VAL A 290 -11.21 13.81 -3.22
N ALA A 291 -11.65 14.18 -4.43
CA ALA A 291 -13.03 14.64 -4.65
C ALA A 291 -14.05 13.56 -4.26
N ALA A 292 -13.83 12.31 -4.68
CA ALA A 292 -14.67 11.18 -4.32
C ALA A 292 -14.67 10.90 -2.80
N ALA A 293 -13.52 11.05 -2.15
CA ALA A 293 -13.36 10.80 -0.72
C ALA A 293 -14.02 11.86 0.17
N LYS A 294 -14.22 13.08 -0.30
CA LYS A 294 -14.94 14.13 0.45
C LYS A 294 -16.40 13.76 0.75
N THR A 295 -16.99 12.97 -0.12
CA THR A 295 -18.37 12.44 0.03
C THR A 295 -18.37 10.96 0.37
N TYR A 296 -17.31 10.46 1.02
CA TYR A 296 -17.17 9.04 1.33
C TYR A 296 -18.36 8.52 2.14
N GLN A 297 -18.92 7.44 1.64
CA GLN A 297 -19.83 6.54 2.33
C GLN A 297 -19.35 5.10 2.07
N PRO A 298 -19.51 4.17 3.00
CA PRO A 298 -19.23 2.77 2.74
C PRO A 298 -19.95 2.27 1.49
N ALA A 299 -19.34 1.32 0.77
CA ALA A 299 -20.01 0.69 -0.37
C ALA A 299 -21.22 -0.14 0.11
N SER A 300 -22.34 -0.01 -0.56
CA SER A 300 -23.56 -0.80 -0.28
C SER A 300 -23.42 -2.25 -0.78
N GLU A 301 -24.27 -3.15 -0.28
CA GLU A 301 -24.29 -4.55 -0.72
C GLU A 301 -24.49 -4.69 -2.24
N ALA A 302 -25.39 -3.89 -2.83
CA ALA A 302 -25.61 -3.87 -4.25
C ALA A 302 -24.38 -3.43 -5.05
N GLU A 303 -23.68 -2.42 -4.58
CA GLU A 303 -22.44 -1.93 -5.19
C GLU A 303 -21.30 -2.95 -5.07
N VAL A 304 -21.23 -3.65 -3.96
CA VAL A 304 -20.25 -4.75 -3.78
C VAL A 304 -20.58 -5.92 -4.69
N ALA A 305 -21.85 -6.27 -4.87
CA ALA A 305 -22.26 -7.30 -5.83
C ALA A 305 -21.89 -6.90 -7.27
N GLN A 306 -22.13 -5.65 -7.66
CA GLN A 306 -21.73 -5.11 -8.97
C GLN A 306 -20.19 -5.23 -9.18
N LEU A 307 -19.38 -4.88 -8.18
CA LEU A 307 -17.93 -5.01 -8.26
C LEU A 307 -17.47 -6.47 -8.33
N ARG A 308 -18.15 -7.39 -7.65
CA ARG A 308 -17.88 -8.82 -7.72
C ARG A 308 -18.13 -9.37 -9.11
N ASP A 309 -19.26 -9.00 -9.75
CA ASP A 309 -19.60 -9.40 -11.11
C ASP A 309 -18.59 -8.85 -12.14
N ARG A 310 -18.10 -7.64 -11.90
CA ARG A 310 -17.04 -7.04 -12.72
C ARG A 310 -15.70 -7.75 -12.52
N ALA A 311 -15.34 -8.07 -11.28
CA ALA A 311 -14.12 -8.81 -10.96
C ALA A 311 -14.08 -10.18 -11.63
N ALA A 312 -15.22 -10.90 -11.69
CA ALA A 312 -15.31 -12.20 -12.36
C ALA A 312 -14.98 -12.16 -13.87
N LYS A 313 -15.05 -10.99 -14.49
CA LYS A 313 -14.70 -10.73 -15.91
C LYS A 313 -13.32 -10.11 -16.09
N SER A 314 -12.60 -9.84 -15.01
CA SER A 314 -11.29 -9.19 -15.01
C SER A 314 -10.17 -10.22 -14.86
N LEU A 315 -8.98 -9.88 -15.34
CA LEU A 315 -7.77 -10.66 -15.09
C LEU A 315 -7.09 -10.16 -13.82
N SER A 316 -6.65 -11.07 -12.96
CA SER A 316 -5.86 -10.71 -11.79
C SER A 316 -4.47 -10.19 -12.20
N LEU A 317 -4.05 -9.08 -11.59
CA LEU A 317 -2.73 -8.51 -11.75
C LEU A 317 -1.66 -9.33 -11.00
N PHE A 318 -2.01 -9.94 -9.86
CA PHE A 318 -1.05 -10.58 -8.94
C PHE A 318 -1.05 -12.11 -8.99
N LYS A 319 -2.01 -12.76 -9.67
CA LYS A 319 -2.07 -14.23 -9.72
C LYS A 319 -0.76 -14.87 -10.16
N ARG A 320 -0.13 -14.32 -11.19
CA ARG A 320 1.15 -14.84 -11.70
C ARG A 320 2.28 -14.75 -10.67
N GLU A 321 2.32 -13.66 -9.89
CA GLU A 321 3.31 -13.45 -8.83
C GLU A 321 3.08 -14.43 -7.67
N GLU A 322 1.83 -14.60 -7.23
CA GLU A 322 1.45 -15.58 -6.20
C GLU A 322 1.83 -17.01 -6.62
N ASP A 323 1.47 -17.40 -7.85
CA ASP A 323 1.79 -18.74 -8.40
C ASP A 323 3.30 -18.94 -8.50
N ALA A 324 4.08 -17.93 -8.88
CA ALA A 324 5.52 -18.00 -9.01
C ALA A 324 6.21 -18.15 -7.63
N VAL A 325 5.75 -17.42 -6.61
CA VAL A 325 6.28 -17.58 -5.25
C VAL A 325 5.94 -18.97 -4.70
N ALA A 326 4.74 -19.47 -4.95
CA ALA A 326 4.35 -20.84 -4.56
C ALA A 326 5.20 -21.90 -5.29
N THR A 327 5.61 -21.64 -6.54
CA THR A 327 6.45 -22.55 -7.34
C THR A 327 7.92 -22.47 -6.92
N ALA A 328 8.45 -21.28 -6.63
CA ALA A 328 9.81 -21.10 -6.12
C ALA A 328 10.07 -21.88 -4.83
N MET A 329 9.06 -22.04 -3.99
CA MET A 329 9.13 -22.89 -2.81
C MET A 329 9.34 -24.38 -3.14
N ARG A 330 9.08 -24.79 -4.39
CA ARG A 330 9.36 -26.12 -4.91
C ARG A 330 10.72 -26.18 -5.64
N GLY A 331 11.59 -25.17 -5.46
CA GLY A 331 12.94 -25.12 -6.01
C GLY A 331 13.09 -24.50 -7.41
N GLN A 332 12.05 -23.83 -7.92
CA GLN A 332 12.13 -23.13 -9.19
C GLN A 332 12.45 -21.62 -9.01
N PRO A 333 13.25 -21.00 -9.92
CA PRO A 333 13.57 -19.58 -9.80
C PRO A 333 12.36 -18.69 -10.03
N VAL A 334 12.26 -17.63 -9.23
CA VAL A 334 11.24 -16.58 -9.38
C VAL A 334 11.74 -15.55 -10.39
N GLY A 335 11.12 -15.51 -11.57
CA GLY A 335 11.43 -14.52 -12.61
C GLY A 335 10.80 -13.14 -12.39
N PRO A 336 10.97 -12.20 -13.31
CA PRO A 336 10.30 -10.90 -13.27
C PRO A 336 8.79 -11.08 -13.40
N PHE A 337 8.02 -10.37 -12.55
CA PHE A 337 6.58 -10.60 -12.42
C PHE A 337 5.71 -9.63 -13.23
N HIS A 338 6.11 -8.37 -13.28
CA HIS A 338 5.31 -7.31 -13.91
C HIS A 338 6.17 -6.45 -14.84
N PRO A 339 6.35 -6.84 -16.10
CA PRO A 339 7.04 -6.00 -17.08
C PRO A 339 6.39 -4.60 -17.14
N GLY A 340 7.20 -3.56 -16.94
CA GLY A 340 6.73 -2.17 -16.87
C GLY A 340 6.29 -1.69 -15.49
N SER A 341 6.38 -2.54 -14.45
CA SER A 341 6.23 -2.08 -13.07
C SER A 341 7.43 -1.22 -12.67
N PRO A 342 7.22 -0.06 -11.98
CA PRO A 342 8.31 0.77 -11.49
C PRO A 342 9.21 0.04 -10.45
N HIS A 343 8.79 -1.11 -9.99
CA HIS A 343 9.53 -1.92 -9.03
C HIS A 343 10.46 -2.96 -9.67
N GLU A 344 10.33 -3.25 -10.96
CA GLU A 344 11.10 -4.29 -11.66
C GLU A 344 12.21 -3.77 -12.57
N GLY A 345 12.19 -2.49 -12.93
CA GLY A 345 13.29 -1.82 -13.59
C GLY A 345 14.44 -1.59 -12.59
N GLY A 346 15.61 -2.21 -12.82
CA GLY A 346 16.84 -1.69 -12.23
C GLY A 346 16.97 -0.21 -12.64
N HIS A 347 17.57 0.62 -11.80
CA HIS A 347 17.79 2.07 -11.83
C HIS A 347 17.72 2.89 -13.16
N GLY A 348 17.10 2.40 -14.24
CA GLY A 348 17.21 2.93 -15.60
C GLY A 348 15.93 3.17 -16.39
N MET A 349 14.73 2.93 -15.86
CA MET A 349 13.51 3.09 -16.68
C MET A 349 12.79 4.44 -16.57
N TYR A 350 13.35 5.37 -15.83
CA TYR A 350 12.90 6.78 -15.76
C TYR A 350 14.11 7.72 -15.64
N ALA A 351 15.11 7.58 -16.58
CA ALA A 351 16.13 8.59 -16.80
C ALA A 351 15.64 9.58 -17.87
#